data_743741c0e15c58c8a191784ccdc4b810
#
_entry.id   743741c0e15c58c8a191784ccdc4b810
#
_cell.length_a   1.000
_cell.length_b   1.000
_cell.length_c   1.000
_cell.angle_alpha   90.00
_cell.angle_beta   90.00
_cell.angle_gamma   90.00
#
_symmetry.space_group_name_H-M   'P 1'
#
loop_
_entity.id
_entity.type
_entity.pdbx_description
1 polymer ?
#
loop_
_entity_poly.entity_id
_entity_poly.type
_entity_poly.pdbx_seq_one_letter_code
_entity_poly.pdbx_strand_id
1 'polypeptide(L)'
;SNVVTGVMSFAEMDAMMYKIEGEDLYLIGTSEHSMIGKFIDTVLPSDTLPRTLTSYSPCFRKEKGAHGIEERGVYRIHQFEKQEMIVVCEPEDSKMWFDKLWQNTVDLFRSMDIPVRTLECCSGDLADLKVKSIDVEAWSPRQKKYFEVGSCSNLGDAQARRLKIRVTGEKGKYFAHTLNNTVVAPPRMLIAFLENNLNEDGSVRIPEVLRPYMGGKEVLTPVK
;
A
#
# COMPACT_ATOMS: atom_id res chain seq x y z
N SER A 1 2.48 -4.74 20.53
CA SER A 1 3.64 -3.92 20.10
C SER A 1 4.63 -4.69 19.23
N ASN A 2 4.98 -5.94 19.56
CA ASN A 2 6.05 -6.69 18.86
C ASN A 2 5.90 -6.78 17.34
N VAL A 3 4.68 -6.92 16.84
CA VAL A 3 4.43 -6.94 15.39
C VAL A 3 4.74 -5.59 14.77
N VAL A 4 4.26 -4.51 15.38
CA VAL A 4 4.40 -3.16 14.84
C VAL A 4 5.88 -2.75 14.79
N THR A 5 6.62 -2.96 15.88
CA THR A 5 8.06 -2.64 15.93
C THR A 5 8.92 -3.54 15.04
N GLY A 6 8.40 -4.69 14.62
CA GLY A 6 9.05 -5.54 13.62
C GLY A 6 8.87 -5.03 12.18
N VAL A 7 7.77 -4.32 11.91
CA VAL A 7 7.37 -3.91 10.56
C VAL A 7 7.83 -2.48 10.24
N MET A 8 7.90 -1.59 11.22
CA MET A 8 8.31 -0.19 11.07
C MET A 8 9.27 0.25 12.17
N SER A 9 9.89 1.42 12.03
CA SER A 9 10.73 2.00 13.08
C SER A 9 9.87 2.45 14.27
N PHE A 10 10.48 2.55 15.46
CA PHE A 10 9.77 3.03 16.65
C PHE A 10 9.29 4.48 16.50
N ALA A 11 10.08 5.33 15.85
CA ALA A 11 9.73 6.72 15.60
C ALA A 11 8.52 6.84 14.68
N GLU A 12 8.48 6.05 13.59
CA GLU A 12 7.32 5.99 12.70
C GLU A 12 6.06 5.49 13.43
N MET A 13 6.21 4.45 14.26
CA MET A 13 5.11 3.91 15.04
C MET A 13 4.50 4.99 15.95
N ASP A 14 5.29 5.71 16.72
CA ASP A 14 4.80 6.73 17.65
C ASP A 14 4.14 7.90 16.92
N ALA A 15 4.70 8.33 15.79
CA ALA A 15 4.15 9.40 14.99
C ALA A 15 2.82 9.04 14.31
N MET A 16 2.69 7.78 13.86
CA MET A 16 1.61 7.34 12.96
C MET A 16 0.47 6.62 13.69
N MET A 17 0.79 5.76 14.67
CA MET A 17 -0.17 4.79 15.21
C MET A 17 -0.97 5.35 16.39
N TYR A 18 -2.27 5.07 16.42
CA TYR A 18 -3.09 5.26 17.62
C TYR A 18 -2.85 4.10 18.60
N LYS A 19 -2.48 4.42 19.82
CA LYS A 19 -2.36 3.47 20.93
C LYS A 19 -3.62 3.53 21.79
N ILE A 20 -4.09 2.37 22.26
CA ILE A 20 -5.17 2.30 23.25
C ILE A 20 -4.56 2.54 24.63
N GLU A 21 -5.09 3.51 25.35
CA GLU A 21 -4.61 3.86 26.69
C GLU A 21 -4.82 2.68 27.66
N GLY A 22 -3.78 2.39 28.45
CA GLY A 22 -3.80 1.29 29.41
C GLY A 22 -3.55 -0.10 28.82
N GLU A 23 -3.45 -0.23 27.48
CA GLU A 23 -3.27 -1.50 26.78
C GLU A 23 -1.98 -1.52 25.94
N ASP A 24 -1.42 -2.71 25.72
CA ASP A 24 -0.39 -2.90 24.69
C ASP A 24 -0.99 -3.19 23.31
N LEU A 25 -2.01 -2.39 22.96
CA LEU A 25 -2.73 -2.49 21.70
C LEU A 25 -2.64 -1.19 20.90
N TYR A 26 -2.64 -1.36 19.60
CA TYR A 26 -2.63 -0.26 18.62
C TYR A 26 -3.73 -0.50 17.60
N LEU A 27 -4.38 0.58 17.16
CA LEU A 27 -5.25 0.50 15.99
C LEU A 27 -4.41 0.20 14.76
N ILE A 28 -4.95 -0.60 13.86
CA ILE A 28 -4.25 -0.99 12.64
C ILE A 28 -3.97 0.23 11.74
N GLY A 29 -2.72 0.48 11.40
CA GLY A 29 -2.32 1.54 10.47
C GLY A 29 -2.19 1.06 9.03
N THR A 30 -2.06 -0.25 8.84
CA THR A 30 -2.00 -0.95 7.56
C THR A 30 -2.13 -2.46 7.82
N SER A 31 -2.78 -3.18 6.93
CA SER A 31 -2.88 -4.65 7.01
C SER A 31 -1.52 -5.36 6.80
N GLU A 32 -0.50 -4.65 6.31
CA GLU A 32 0.87 -5.15 6.28
C GLU A 32 1.29 -5.70 7.64
N HIS A 33 1.00 -4.98 8.73
CA HIS A 33 1.36 -5.40 10.09
C HIS A 33 0.81 -6.78 10.44
N SER A 34 -0.47 -7.00 10.22
CA SER A 34 -1.11 -8.28 10.55
C SER A 34 -0.71 -9.40 9.60
N MET A 35 -0.54 -9.11 8.31
CA MET A 35 -0.14 -10.11 7.32
C MET A 35 1.30 -10.60 7.54
N ILE A 36 2.25 -9.69 7.75
CA ILE A 36 3.64 -10.04 8.05
C ILE A 36 3.74 -10.64 9.45
N GLY A 37 2.99 -10.10 10.42
CA GLY A 37 2.94 -10.60 11.79
C GLY A 37 2.49 -12.06 11.92
N LYS A 38 1.74 -12.57 10.93
CA LYS A 38 1.37 -13.99 10.84
C LYS A 38 2.59 -14.92 10.82
N PHE A 39 3.73 -14.44 10.35
CA PHE A 39 4.95 -15.23 10.20
C PHE A 39 5.97 -14.99 11.33
N ILE A 40 5.59 -14.24 12.38
CA ILE A 40 6.51 -13.97 13.50
C ILE A 40 7.07 -15.28 14.09
N ASP A 41 8.39 -15.31 14.30
CA ASP A 41 9.16 -16.43 14.86
C ASP A 41 8.92 -17.78 14.14
N THR A 42 8.72 -17.74 12.83
CA THR A 42 8.52 -18.94 12.01
C THR A 42 9.76 -19.32 11.20
N VAL A 43 9.85 -20.61 10.85
CA VAL A 43 10.81 -21.13 9.90
C VAL A 43 10.02 -21.73 8.74
N LEU A 44 10.11 -21.11 7.57
CA LEU A 44 9.39 -21.51 6.36
C LEU A 44 10.27 -22.46 5.53
N PRO A 45 9.76 -23.62 5.07
CA PRO A 45 10.47 -24.41 4.06
C PRO A 45 10.61 -23.61 2.76
N SER A 46 11.76 -23.66 2.10
CA SER A 46 12.04 -22.90 0.88
C SER A 46 11.12 -23.26 -0.28
N ASP A 47 10.72 -24.52 -0.38
CA ASP A 47 9.76 -25.02 -1.39
C ASP A 47 8.33 -24.50 -1.21
N THR A 48 8.06 -23.79 -0.08
CA THR A 48 6.76 -23.18 0.20
C THR A 48 6.72 -21.68 -0.16
N LEU A 49 7.82 -21.12 -0.64
CA LEU A 49 7.92 -19.74 -1.10
C LEU A 49 7.63 -19.63 -2.61
N PRO A 50 7.13 -18.50 -3.08
CA PRO A 50 6.76 -17.30 -2.30
C PRO A 50 5.44 -17.47 -1.55
N ARG A 51 5.29 -16.73 -0.42
CA ARG A 51 4.00 -16.51 0.22
C ARG A 51 3.45 -15.18 -0.25
N THR A 52 2.35 -15.22 -0.96
CA THR A 52 1.63 -14.04 -1.45
C THR A 52 0.33 -13.88 -0.70
N LEU A 53 0.10 -12.69 -0.16
CA LEU A 53 -1.11 -12.38 0.61
C LEU A 53 -1.67 -11.05 0.14
N THR A 54 -2.98 -10.91 0.27
CA THR A 54 -3.67 -9.66 0.08
C THR A 54 -4.72 -9.48 1.17
N SER A 55 -4.97 -8.22 1.54
CA SER A 55 -5.94 -7.88 2.56
C SER A 55 -6.55 -6.52 2.31
N TYR A 56 -7.86 -6.43 2.44
CA TYR A 56 -8.61 -5.20 2.50
C TYR A 56 -8.95 -4.92 3.98
N SER A 57 -8.56 -3.77 4.49
CA SER A 57 -8.76 -3.45 5.90
C SER A 57 -8.98 -1.96 6.13
N PRO A 58 -9.69 -1.57 7.21
CA PRO A 58 -9.59 -0.22 7.73
C PRO A 58 -8.15 0.08 8.15
N CYS A 59 -7.76 1.35 8.06
CA CYS A 59 -6.48 1.87 8.51
C CYS A 59 -6.72 3.12 9.33
N PHE A 60 -6.00 3.24 10.45
CA PHE A 60 -6.12 4.36 11.37
C PHE A 60 -4.76 5.01 11.56
N ARG A 61 -4.64 6.28 11.20
CA ARG A 61 -3.38 7.02 11.28
C ARG A 61 -3.57 8.39 11.91
N LYS A 62 -2.63 8.81 12.75
CA LYS A 62 -2.64 10.14 13.38
C LYS A 62 -2.44 11.27 12.39
N GLU A 63 -1.83 10.99 11.23
CA GLU A 63 -1.52 11.97 10.18
C GLU A 63 -0.81 13.24 10.70
N LYS A 64 0.02 13.09 11.73
CA LYS A 64 0.80 14.18 12.30
C LYS A 64 1.83 14.69 11.28
N GLY A 65 1.88 16.01 11.09
CA GLY A 65 2.81 16.66 10.16
C GLY A 65 2.23 16.92 8.76
N ALA A 66 0.99 16.51 8.49
CA ALA A 66 0.28 16.98 7.30
C ALA A 66 -0.06 18.47 7.45
N HIS A 67 0.23 19.28 6.44
CA HIS A 67 -0.03 20.71 6.43
C HIS A 67 -0.56 21.18 5.07
N GLY A 68 -1.47 22.16 5.09
CA GLY A 68 -1.92 22.85 3.90
C GLY A 68 -3.05 22.16 3.14
N ILE A 69 -2.99 22.15 1.80
CA ILE A 69 -4.08 21.66 0.94
C ILE A 69 -4.33 20.16 1.07
N GLU A 70 -3.33 19.40 1.52
CA GLU A 70 -3.44 17.95 1.72
C GLU A 70 -4.32 17.58 2.94
N GLU A 71 -4.57 18.51 3.85
CA GLU A 71 -5.48 18.32 4.98
C GLU A 71 -6.96 18.47 4.58
N ARG A 72 -7.22 18.94 3.37
CA ARG A 72 -8.59 19.18 2.90
C ARG A 72 -9.11 18.03 2.06
N GLY A 73 -10.41 17.74 2.21
CA GLY A 73 -11.08 16.69 1.48
C GLY A 73 -10.73 15.30 2.00
N VAL A 74 -10.68 14.31 1.10
CA VAL A 74 -10.51 12.89 1.46
C VAL A 74 -9.09 12.35 1.17
N TYR A 75 -8.16 13.20 0.71
CA TYR A 75 -6.81 12.77 0.35
C TYR A 75 -6.02 12.22 1.55
N ARG A 76 -6.14 12.88 2.71
CA ARG A 76 -5.47 12.51 3.96
C ARG A 76 -6.47 12.58 5.12
N ILE A 77 -6.86 11.42 5.61
CA ILE A 77 -7.89 11.26 6.64
C ILE A 77 -7.43 10.26 7.69
N HIS A 78 -7.96 10.37 8.92
CA HIS A 78 -7.54 9.56 10.06
C HIS A 78 -8.00 8.11 10.00
N GLN A 79 -9.12 7.85 9.34
CA GLN A 79 -9.66 6.52 9.09
C GLN A 79 -9.96 6.36 7.61
N PHE A 80 -9.40 5.34 6.99
CA PHE A 80 -9.61 5.02 5.58
C PHE A 80 -9.47 3.52 5.37
N GLU A 81 -9.86 3.06 4.22
CA GLU A 81 -9.71 1.67 3.80
C GLU A 81 -8.55 1.53 2.84
N LYS A 82 -7.91 0.36 2.84
CA LYS A 82 -6.77 0.08 1.96
C LYS A 82 -6.71 -1.40 1.59
N GLN A 83 -6.49 -1.65 0.29
CA GLN A 83 -6.11 -2.96 -0.22
C GLN A 83 -4.60 -3.04 -0.29
N GLU A 84 -4.03 -4.01 0.40
CA GLU A 84 -2.59 -4.24 0.48
C GLU A 84 -2.21 -5.60 -0.11
N MET A 85 -1.07 -5.69 -0.75
CA MET A 85 -0.42 -6.94 -1.15
C MET A 85 0.91 -7.10 -0.44
N ILE A 86 1.20 -8.32 0.02
CA ILE A 86 2.42 -8.70 0.72
C ILE A 86 3.04 -9.90 0.03
N VAL A 87 4.35 -9.88 -0.08
CA VAL A 87 5.13 -11.04 -0.53
C VAL A 87 6.21 -11.35 0.49
N VAL A 88 6.32 -12.61 0.87
CA VAL A 88 7.47 -13.19 1.57
C VAL A 88 8.13 -14.17 0.60
N CYS A 89 9.37 -13.92 0.23
CA CYS A 89 10.04 -14.66 -0.83
C CYS A 89 11.51 -14.95 -0.53
N GLU A 90 12.12 -15.73 -1.43
CA GLU A 90 13.57 -15.90 -1.49
C GLU A 90 14.26 -14.55 -1.77
N PRO A 91 15.46 -14.30 -1.20
CA PRO A 91 16.21 -13.08 -1.45
C PRO A 91 16.45 -12.81 -2.95
N GLU A 92 16.76 -13.85 -3.71
CA GLU A 92 17.03 -13.79 -5.14
C GLU A 92 15.81 -13.34 -5.97
N ASP A 93 14.61 -13.65 -5.49
CA ASP A 93 13.35 -13.35 -6.19
C ASP A 93 12.78 -11.96 -5.86
N SER A 94 13.33 -11.26 -4.86
CA SER A 94 12.73 -10.04 -4.34
C SER A 94 12.63 -8.93 -5.40
N LYS A 95 13.59 -8.82 -6.32
CA LYS A 95 13.52 -7.85 -7.42
C LYS A 95 12.36 -8.16 -8.36
N MET A 96 12.20 -9.40 -8.77
CA MET A 96 11.12 -9.84 -9.68
C MET A 96 9.75 -9.61 -9.03
N TRP A 97 9.60 -9.93 -7.73
CA TRP A 97 8.35 -9.68 -7.01
C TRP A 97 8.06 -8.20 -6.82
N PHE A 98 9.08 -7.38 -6.56
CA PHE A 98 8.93 -5.94 -6.52
C PHE A 98 8.37 -5.37 -7.81
N ASP A 99 8.95 -5.79 -8.95
CA ASP A 99 8.51 -5.33 -10.26
C ASP A 99 7.05 -5.76 -10.56
N LYS A 100 6.65 -6.97 -10.19
CA LYS A 100 5.26 -7.44 -10.31
C LYS A 100 4.29 -6.66 -9.43
N LEU A 101 4.68 -6.34 -8.20
CA LEU A 101 3.80 -5.69 -7.24
C LEU A 101 3.40 -4.28 -7.69
N TRP A 102 4.36 -3.41 -8.00
CA TRP A 102 4.03 -2.06 -8.42
C TRP A 102 3.33 -2.03 -9.79
N GLN A 103 3.66 -2.99 -10.68
CA GLN A 103 3.00 -3.10 -11.96
C GLN A 103 1.51 -3.40 -11.82
N ASN A 104 1.10 -4.23 -10.86
CA ASN A 104 -0.32 -4.50 -10.58
C ASN A 104 -1.10 -3.21 -10.29
N THR A 105 -0.52 -2.28 -9.53
CA THR A 105 -1.16 -0.97 -9.28
C THR A 105 -1.24 -0.13 -10.54
N VAL A 106 -0.17 -0.05 -11.32
CA VAL A 106 -0.15 0.67 -12.60
C VAL A 106 -1.21 0.11 -13.56
N ASP A 107 -1.30 -1.20 -13.68
CA ASP A 107 -2.25 -1.87 -14.58
C ASP A 107 -3.69 -1.64 -14.12
N LEU A 108 -3.96 -1.66 -12.81
CA LEU A 108 -5.28 -1.34 -12.26
C LEU A 108 -5.72 0.08 -12.65
N PHE A 109 -4.87 1.08 -12.45
CA PHE A 109 -5.23 2.47 -12.79
C PHE A 109 -5.37 2.67 -14.30
N ARG A 110 -4.47 2.09 -15.10
CA ARG A 110 -4.55 2.15 -16.56
C ARG A 110 -5.79 1.46 -17.11
N SER A 111 -6.24 0.36 -16.50
CA SER A 111 -7.46 -0.32 -16.91
C SER A 111 -8.72 0.56 -16.76
N MET A 112 -8.64 1.60 -15.93
CA MET A 112 -9.70 2.59 -15.73
C MET A 112 -9.46 3.89 -16.52
N ASP A 113 -8.52 3.89 -17.47
CA ASP A 113 -8.12 5.06 -18.27
C ASP A 113 -7.58 6.23 -17.42
N ILE A 114 -7.04 5.95 -16.22
CA ILE A 114 -6.44 6.96 -15.37
C ILE A 114 -4.95 7.06 -15.67
N PRO A 115 -4.45 8.25 -16.12
CA PRO A 115 -3.03 8.43 -16.37
C PRO A 115 -2.22 8.31 -15.08
N VAL A 116 -1.19 7.47 -15.09
CA VAL A 116 -0.28 7.26 -13.95
C VAL A 116 1.16 7.37 -14.39
N ARG A 117 2.00 7.74 -13.45
CA ARG A 117 3.47 7.62 -13.54
C ARG A 117 4.01 6.92 -12.30
N THR A 118 5.23 6.45 -12.38
CA THR A 118 5.97 5.89 -11.25
C THR A 118 7.09 6.85 -10.85
N LEU A 119 7.30 7.00 -9.55
CA LEU A 119 8.36 7.78 -8.94
C LEU A 119 9.21 6.86 -8.07
N GLU A 120 10.46 6.63 -8.47
CA GLU A 120 11.42 5.91 -7.63
C GLU A 120 11.93 6.86 -6.53
N CYS A 121 11.77 6.45 -5.27
CA CYS A 121 12.20 7.25 -4.13
C CYS A 121 13.73 7.31 -4.07
N CYS A 122 14.27 8.51 -3.88
CA CYS A 122 15.71 8.70 -3.66
C CYS A 122 16.13 8.21 -2.26
N SER A 123 17.41 7.96 -2.07
CA SER A 123 17.94 7.43 -0.81
C SER A 123 17.68 8.33 0.40
N GLY A 124 17.58 9.65 0.19
CA GLY A 124 17.28 10.61 1.26
C GLY A 124 15.83 10.58 1.73
N ASP A 125 14.93 9.92 0.98
CA ASP A 125 13.49 9.86 1.25
C ASP A 125 13.01 8.43 1.57
N LEU A 126 13.93 7.46 1.54
CA LEU A 126 13.64 6.09 1.94
C LEU A 126 13.49 5.98 3.46
N ALA A 127 12.40 5.35 3.92
CA ALA A 127 12.27 4.97 5.32
C ALA A 127 13.33 3.92 5.71
N ASP A 128 13.70 3.91 7.01
CA ASP A 128 14.83 3.15 7.57
C ASP A 128 14.91 1.67 7.17
N LEU A 129 13.77 1.03 6.94
CA LEU A 129 13.70 -0.40 6.65
C LEU A 129 13.64 -0.73 5.15
N LYS A 130 13.52 0.27 4.30
CA LYS A 130 13.35 0.07 2.86
C LYS A 130 14.69 0.05 2.13
N VAL A 131 14.87 -0.93 1.26
CA VAL A 131 16.01 -0.98 0.32
C VAL A 131 15.65 -0.37 -1.03
N LYS A 132 14.35 -0.37 -1.38
CA LYS A 132 13.82 0.27 -2.59
C LYS A 132 12.35 0.60 -2.39
N SER A 133 11.92 1.75 -2.92
CA SER A 133 10.52 2.15 -2.96
C SER A 133 10.18 2.82 -4.28
N ILE A 134 8.98 2.53 -4.80
CA ILE A 134 8.37 3.20 -5.94
C ILE A 134 6.98 3.65 -5.53
N ASP A 135 6.69 4.93 -5.73
CA ASP A 135 5.34 5.46 -5.61
C ASP A 135 4.64 5.43 -6.98
N VAL A 136 3.38 5.08 -6.98
CA VAL A 136 2.50 5.23 -8.13
C VAL A 136 1.69 6.50 -7.93
N GLU A 137 1.77 7.40 -8.89
CA GLU A 137 1.07 8.68 -8.85
C GLU A 137 0.06 8.77 -9.98
N ALA A 138 -1.15 9.24 -9.70
CA ALA A 138 -2.20 9.50 -10.67
C ALA A 138 -2.26 10.98 -11.04
N TRP A 139 -2.64 11.27 -12.28
CA TRP A 139 -2.84 12.63 -12.75
C TRP A 139 -4.11 13.25 -12.15
N SER A 140 -3.99 14.47 -11.66
CA SER A 140 -5.12 15.31 -11.25
C SER A 140 -5.34 16.41 -12.27
N PRO A 141 -6.37 16.34 -13.13
CA PRO A 141 -6.71 17.41 -14.06
C PRO A 141 -7.02 18.72 -13.37
N ARG A 142 -7.65 18.69 -12.20
CA ARG A 142 -7.98 19.86 -11.38
C ARG A 142 -6.74 20.59 -10.87
N GLN A 143 -5.77 19.81 -10.33
CA GLN A 143 -4.53 20.38 -9.75
C GLN A 143 -3.43 20.57 -10.79
N LYS A 144 -3.57 19.98 -12.00
CA LYS A 144 -2.56 19.93 -13.06
C LYS A 144 -1.22 19.36 -12.56
N LYS A 145 -1.28 18.37 -11.69
CA LYS A 145 -0.11 17.66 -11.14
C LYS A 145 -0.44 16.20 -10.87
N TYR A 146 0.59 15.40 -10.71
CA TYR A 146 0.47 14.04 -10.20
C TYR A 146 0.42 14.04 -8.68
N PHE A 147 -0.30 13.07 -8.09
CA PHE A 147 -0.35 12.82 -6.65
C PHE A 147 -0.28 11.34 -6.36
N GLU A 148 0.33 10.97 -5.24
CA GLU A 148 0.51 9.58 -4.82
C GLU A 148 -0.82 8.89 -4.56
N VAL A 149 -0.98 7.71 -5.18
CA VAL A 149 -2.15 6.83 -5.00
C VAL A 149 -1.79 5.46 -4.44
N GLY A 150 -0.53 5.10 -4.48
CA GLY A 150 -0.01 3.86 -3.92
C GLY A 150 1.51 3.88 -3.82
N SER A 151 2.05 3.01 -2.97
CA SER A 151 3.49 2.86 -2.77
C SER A 151 3.84 1.38 -2.69
N CYS A 152 4.91 0.99 -3.39
CA CYS A 152 5.49 -0.34 -3.35
C CYS A 152 6.87 -0.29 -2.71
N SER A 153 7.14 -1.20 -1.78
CA SER A 153 8.40 -1.23 -1.04
C SER A 153 9.01 -2.63 -1.01
N ASN A 154 10.32 -2.68 -1.24
CA ASN A 154 11.15 -3.82 -0.92
C ASN A 154 11.89 -3.54 0.39
N LEU A 155 11.67 -4.37 1.40
CA LEU A 155 12.25 -4.24 2.74
C LEU A 155 13.50 -5.13 2.90
N GLY A 156 13.88 -5.88 1.85
CA GLY A 156 14.94 -6.87 1.98
C GLY A 156 14.65 -7.83 3.14
N ASP A 157 15.63 -8.09 3.98
CA ASP A 157 15.49 -8.95 5.16
C ASP A 157 15.20 -8.17 6.47
N ALA A 158 15.02 -6.86 6.42
CA ALA A 158 14.91 -6.01 7.61
C ALA A 158 13.74 -6.41 8.53
N GLN A 159 12.56 -6.60 7.99
CA GLN A 159 11.40 -7.06 8.76
C GLN A 159 11.58 -8.52 9.22
N ALA A 160 12.10 -9.36 8.32
CA ALA A 160 12.31 -10.78 8.63
C ALA A 160 13.30 -10.97 9.78
N ARG A 161 14.36 -10.17 9.87
CA ARG A 161 15.29 -10.17 11.02
C ARG A 161 14.59 -9.79 12.32
N ARG A 162 13.83 -8.71 12.31
CA ARG A 162 13.11 -8.21 13.51
C ARG A 162 12.03 -9.18 13.98
N LEU A 163 11.29 -9.77 13.05
CA LEU A 163 10.20 -10.71 13.32
C LEU A 163 10.65 -12.17 13.36
N LYS A 164 11.95 -12.45 13.14
CA LYS A 164 12.54 -13.80 13.11
C LYS A 164 11.89 -14.73 12.07
N ILE A 165 11.58 -14.20 10.90
CA ILE A 165 11.03 -14.95 9.78
C ILE A 165 12.19 -15.57 9.00
N ARG A 166 12.42 -16.85 9.20
CA ARG A 166 13.53 -17.59 8.60
C ARG A 166 13.03 -18.55 7.53
N VAL A 167 13.91 -18.85 6.61
CA VAL A 167 13.72 -19.89 5.59
C VAL A 167 14.71 -21.02 5.90
N THR A 168 14.29 -22.27 5.66
CA THR A 168 15.16 -23.42 5.67
C THR A 168 15.12 -24.14 4.32
N GLY A 169 16.28 -24.40 3.75
CA GLY A 169 16.45 -25.04 2.46
C GLY A 169 17.86 -25.65 2.35
N GLU A 170 18.27 -26.00 1.15
CA GLU A 170 19.58 -26.61 0.86
C GLU A 170 20.76 -25.76 1.34
N LYS A 171 20.61 -24.43 1.31
CA LYS A 171 21.61 -23.44 1.79
C LYS A 171 21.64 -23.30 3.33
N GLY A 172 20.87 -24.10 4.07
CA GLY A 172 20.73 -23.96 5.52
C GLY A 172 19.61 -23.01 5.93
N LYS A 173 19.80 -22.25 7.04
CA LYS A 173 18.82 -21.27 7.54
C LYS A 173 19.27 -19.85 7.24
N TYR A 174 18.35 -19.03 6.68
CA TYR A 174 18.56 -17.64 6.34
C TYR A 174 17.26 -16.83 6.54
N PHE A 175 17.30 -15.51 6.37
CA PHE A 175 16.13 -14.66 6.48
C PHE A 175 15.44 -14.49 5.13
N ALA A 176 14.11 -14.54 5.13
CA ALA A 176 13.31 -14.21 3.96
C ALA A 176 13.42 -12.73 3.59
N HIS A 177 13.11 -12.38 2.35
CA HIS A 177 12.80 -11.01 1.97
C HIS A 177 11.30 -10.75 2.05
N THR A 178 10.94 -9.52 2.40
CA THR A 178 9.54 -9.08 2.47
C THR A 178 9.30 -7.86 1.61
N LEU A 179 8.14 -7.82 0.97
CA LEU A 179 7.72 -6.73 0.12
C LEU A 179 6.25 -6.39 0.41
N ASN A 180 5.91 -5.13 0.24
CA ASN A 180 4.52 -4.68 0.29
C ASN A 180 4.19 -3.76 -0.88
N ASN A 181 2.91 -3.66 -1.18
CA ASN A 181 2.40 -2.72 -2.17
C ASN A 181 0.96 -2.33 -1.83
N THR A 182 0.69 -1.04 -1.79
CA THR A 182 -0.67 -0.54 -1.79
C THR A 182 -1.25 -0.68 -3.19
N VAL A 183 -2.17 -1.60 -3.36
CA VAL A 183 -2.89 -1.76 -4.63
C VAL A 183 -3.81 -0.58 -4.84
N VAL A 184 -4.64 -0.31 -3.83
CA VAL A 184 -5.59 0.79 -3.84
C VAL A 184 -5.89 1.28 -2.42
N ALA A 185 -5.88 2.60 -2.26
CA ALA A 185 -6.50 3.31 -1.15
C ALA A 185 -7.75 4.02 -1.70
N PRO A 186 -8.97 3.53 -1.43
CA PRO A 186 -10.20 4.05 -2.01
C PRO A 186 -10.36 5.56 -1.97
N PRO A 187 -10.00 6.29 -0.90
CA PRO A 187 -10.13 7.75 -0.91
C PRO A 187 -9.30 8.43 -1.99
N ARG A 188 -8.05 8.00 -2.19
CA ARG A 188 -7.17 8.54 -3.24
C ARG A 188 -7.58 8.08 -4.62
N MET A 189 -7.99 6.82 -4.75
CA MET A 189 -8.56 6.28 -5.99
C MET A 189 -9.82 7.06 -6.38
N LEU A 190 -10.70 7.36 -5.43
CA LEU A 190 -11.93 8.11 -5.69
C LEU A 190 -11.64 9.51 -6.24
N ILE A 191 -10.62 10.21 -5.71
CA ILE A 191 -10.18 11.49 -6.27
C ILE A 191 -9.75 11.32 -7.73
N ALA A 192 -8.81 10.38 -7.98
CA ALA A 192 -8.32 10.13 -9.33
C ALA A 192 -9.44 9.74 -10.29
N PHE A 193 -10.34 8.84 -9.85
CA PHE A 193 -11.48 8.39 -10.62
C PHE A 193 -12.42 9.54 -10.99
N LEU A 194 -12.88 10.31 -10.01
CA LEU A 194 -13.82 11.41 -10.24
C LEU A 194 -13.21 12.49 -11.13
N GLU A 195 -11.97 12.91 -10.84
CA GLU A 195 -11.35 14.00 -11.59
C GLU A 195 -11.02 13.63 -13.04
N ASN A 196 -10.71 12.37 -13.35
CA ASN A 196 -10.40 11.93 -14.71
C ASN A 196 -11.63 11.51 -15.53
N ASN A 197 -12.79 11.32 -14.89
CA ASN A 197 -14.00 10.86 -15.56
C ASN A 197 -15.18 11.85 -15.48
N LEU A 198 -14.95 13.05 -14.93
CA LEU A 198 -15.97 14.09 -14.84
C LEU A 198 -16.26 14.69 -16.22
N ASN A 199 -17.53 14.72 -16.61
CA ASN A 199 -18.03 15.35 -17.84
C ASN A 199 -18.45 16.81 -17.56
N GLU A 200 -18.61 17.60 -18.62
CA GLU A 200 -19.01 19.01 -18.54
C GLU A 200 -20.39 19.21 -17.90
N ASP A 201 -21.30 18.25 -18.07
CA ASP A 201 -22.64 18.27 -17.46
C ASP A 201 -22.68 17.86 -15.99
N GLY A 202 -21.51 17.60 -15.39
CA GLY A 202 -21.37 17.15 -14.00
C GLY A 202 -21.60 15.64 -13.80
N SER A 203 -21.89 14.90 -14.86
CA SER A 203 -21.92 13.43 -14.78
C SER A 203 -20.51 12.85 -14.74
N VAL A 204 -20.39 11.60 -14.27
CA VAL A 204 -19.11 10.90 -14.18
C VAL A 204 -19.17 9.61 -15.00
N ARG A 205 -18.31 9.47 -15.98
CA ARG A 205 -18.16 8.26 -16.78
C ARG A 205 -17.68 7.09 -15.89
N ILE A 206 -18.28 5.91 -16.06
CA ILE A 206 -17.81 4.69 -15.45
C ILE A 206 -16.94 3.94 -16.47
N PRO A 207 -15.64 3.73 -16.20
CA PRO A 207 -14.76 2.89 -17.04
C PRO A 207 -15.35 1.50 -17.27
N GLU A 208 -15.12 0.94 -18.45
CA GLU A 208 -15.71 -0.37 -18.83
C GLU A 208 -15.44 -1.46 -17.82
N VAL A 209 -14.21 -1.53 -17.31
CA VAL A 209 -13.80 -2.56 -16.33
C VAL A 209 -14.59 -2.49 -15.03
N LEU A 210 -15.19 -1.37 -14.67
CA LEU A 210 -15.99 -1.21 -13.46
C LEU A 210 -17.49 -1.44 -13.70
N ARG A 211 -17.97 -1.36 -14.93
CA ARG A 211 -19.41 -1.48 -15.26
C ARG A 211 -20.05 -2.78 -14.75
N PRO A 212 -19.40 -3.97 -14.85
CA PRO A 212 -19.96 -5.21 -14.30
C PRO A 212 -20.23 -5.13 -12.79
N TYR A 213 -19.41 -4.40 -12.04
CA TYR A 213 -19.55 -4.22 -10.59
C TYR A 213 -20.54 -3.11 -10.23
N MET A 214 -20.94 -2.30 -11.20
CA MET A 214 -21.86 -1.17 -11.06
C MET A 214 -23.26 -1.46 -11.64
N GLY A 215 -23.60 -2.72 -11.82
CA GLY A 215 -24.89 -3.14 -12.40
C GLY A 215 -25.04 -2.74 -13.88
N GLY A 216 -23.94 -2.68 -14.62
CA GLY A 216 -23.92 -2.31 -16.03
C GLY A 216 -24.06 -0.80 -16.30
N LYS A 217 -24.06 0.05 -15.26
CA LYS A 217 -24.13 1.51 -15.44
C LYS A 217 -22.88 2.03 -16.15
N GLU A 218 -23.10 2.95 -17.07
CA GLU A 218 -22.03 3.61 -17.84
C GLU A 218 -21.68 4.99 -17.31
N VAL A 219 -22.63 5.63 -16.61
CA VAL A 219 -22.53 7.01 -16.13
C VAL A 219 -23.20 7.14 -14.78
N LEU A 220 -22.59 7.92 -13.88
CA LEU A 220 -23.21 8.43 -12.66
C LEU A 220 -23.74 9.84 -12.96
N THR A 221 -25.03 10.06 -12.76
CA THR A 221 -25.66 11.37 -12.96
C THR A 221 -25.80 12.12 -11.64
N PRO A 222 -25.65 13.46 -11.62
CA PRO A 222 -25.92 14.25 -10.42
C PRO A 222 -27.33 14.02 -9.90
N VAL A 223 -27.45 13.89 -8.59
CA VAL A 223 -28.77 13.91 -7.93
C VAL A 223 -29.23 15.37 -7.85
N LYS A 224 -30.42 15.65 -8.39
CA LYS A 224 -31.03 16.98 -8.33
C LYS A 224 -31.56 17.28 -6.94
#